data_97ce406015348b937e65523c83f423a6
#
_entry.id   97ce406015348b937e65523c83f423a6
#
_cell.length_a   1.000
_cell.length_b   1.000
_cell.length_c   1.000
_cell.angle_alpha   90.00
_cell.angle_beta   90.00
_cell.angle_gamma   90.00
#
_symmetry.space_group_name_H-M   'P 1'
#
loop_
_entity.id
_entity.type
_entity.pdbx_description
1 polymer ?
#
loop_
_entity_poly.entity_id
_entity_poly.type
_entity_poly.pdbx_seq_one_letter_code
_entity_poly.pdbx_strand_id
1 'polypeptide(L)'
;DVIAASSERLLYPQDRSRYFGSVKKETLRLVFSFSSPDGNEIAMPIASMSAYLKQEFPWVEVFLEPVLILRDAEQYSPENYAKTIKALDADLMAFSIMSPHWYPMEPYFEEIKKLMPDLPICIGGYQAMLSQEQTIANPNVDYICVGDGEYAIGNIVQHLRGLKDGPADGMWEKLLDGEIYQTEAHQIGDLTALPFPDYDVFSKEDGFKDVN
;
A
#
# COMPACT_ATOMS: atom_id res chain seq x y z
N ASP A 1 32.93 28.17 -7.86
CA ASP A 1 32.03 27.64 -8.89
C ASP A 1 31.30 26.42 -8.28
N VAL A 2 30.15 26.68 -7.70
CA VAL A 2 29.26 25.65 -7.22
C VAL A 2 28.46 25.18 -8.43
N ILE A 3 28.73 23.98 -8.89
CA ILE A 3 27.93 23.31 -9.91
C ILE A 3 26.56 23.04 -9.26
N ALA A 4 25.60 23.88 -9.60
CA ALA A 4 24.20 23.59 -9.34
C ALA A 4 23.83 22.39 -10.22
N ALA A 5 23.77 21.20 -9.63
CA ALA A 5 23.11 20.07 -10.25
C ALA A 5 21.64 20.44 -10.40
N SER A 6 21.24 20.83 -11.60
CA SER A 6 19.83 20.91 -11.96
C SER A 6 19.30 19.47 -11.91
N SER A 7 18.57 19.14 -10.84
CA SER A 7 17.73 17.97 -10.84
C SER A 7 16.61 18.23 -11.86
N GLU A 8 16.84 17.87 -13.12
CA GLU A 8 15.74 17.65 -14.04
C GLU A 8 14.86 16.58 -13.39
N ARG A 9 13.76 16.98 -12.80
CA ARG A 9 12.68 16.02 -12.48
C ARG A 9 12.33 15.34 -13.78
N LEU A 10 12.74 14.08 -13.91
CA LEU A 10 12.29 13.23 -15.02
C LEU A 10 10.76 13.32 -15.01
N LEU A 11 10.19 13.81 -16.12
CA LEU A 11 8.75 13.87 -16.28
C LEU A 11 8.21 12.45 -16.09
N TYR A 12 7.19 12.31 -15.26
CA TYR A 12 6.57 11.03 -15.00
C TYR A 12 5.98 10.46 -16.30
N PRO A 13 6.33 9.22 -16.69
CA PRO A 13 5.87 8.60 -17.93
C PRO A 13 4.46 8.01 -17.78
N GLN A 14 3.42 8.86 -17.77
CA GLN A 14 2.02 8.46 -17.59
C GLN A 14 1.55 7.37 -18.54
N ASP A 15 1.99 7.43 -19.78
CA ASP A 15 1.68 6.46 -20.85
C ASP A 15 2.28 5.07 -20.59
N ARG A 16 3.24 4.96 -19.66
CA ARG A 16 3.88 3.73 -19.24
C ARG A 16 3.39 3.21 -17.89
N SER A 17 2.57 3.98 -17.18
CA SER A 17 1.94 3.52 -15.94
C SER A 17 0.78 2.59 -16.25
N ARG A 18 0.76 1.44 -15.58
CA ARG A 18 -0.34 0.46 -15.69
C ARG A 18 -1.63 0.97 -15.05
N TYR A 19 -1.51 1.75 -13.99
CA TYR A 19 -2.62 2.04 -13.11
C TYR A 19 -3.08 3.50 -13.11
N PHE A 20 -2.43 4.38 -13.88
CA PHE A 20 -2.88 5.78 -13.97
C PHE A 20 -4.33 5.86 -14.47
N GLY A 21 -5.19 6.44 -13.65
CA GLY A 21 -6.60 6.58 -13.96
C GLY A 21 -7.35 5.26 -14.16
N SER A 22 -6.88 4.15 -13.60
CA SER A 22 -7.50 2.83 -13.70
C SER A 22 -8.83 2.73 -12.93
N VAL A 23 -8.98 3.47 -11.82
CA VAL A 23 -10.19 3.47 -11.00
C VAL A 23 -11.17 4.52 -11.49
N LYS A 24 -12.32 4.06 -12.04
CA LYS A 24 -13.42 4.91 -12.57
C LYS A 24 -14.64 4.97 -11.65
N LYS A 25 -14.64 4.21 -10.56
CA LYS A 25 -15.72 4.20 -9.57
C LYS A 25 -15.80 5.54 -8.83
N GLU A 26 -16.97 5.90 -8.30
CA GLU A 26 -17.12 7.08 -7.43
C GLU A 26 -16.32 6.93 -6.13
N THR A 27 -16.29 5.72 -5.58
CA THR A 27 -15.54 5.36 -4.37
C THR A 27 -14.37 4.46 -4.73
N LEU A 28 -13.19 4.73 -4.16
CA LEU A 28 -12.01 3.87 -4.23
C LEU A 28 -11.90 3.09 -2.92
N ARG A 29 -11.78 1.77 -3.00
CA ARG A 29 -11.62 0.88 -1.85
C ARG A 29 -10.16 0.50 -1.66
N LEU A 30 -9.57 1.00 -0.60
CA LEU A 30 -8.21 0.68 -0.20
C LEU A 30 -8.24 -0.29 0.97
N VAL A 31 -7.56 -1.43 0.82
CA VAL A 31 -7.40 -2.40 1.89
C VAL A 31 -5.96 -2.33 2.39
N PHE A 32 -5.80 -1.89 3.63
CA PHE A 32 -4.54 -2.04 4.36
C PHE A 32 -4.40 -3.45 4.89
N SER A 33 -3.16 -3.91 4.92
CA SER A 33 -2.77 -5.18 5.51
C SER A 33 -1.42 -5.08 6.22
N PHE A 34 -1.21 -5.94 7.15
CA PHE A 34 0.08 -6.17 7.79
C PHE A 34 0.15 -7.62 8.28
N SER A 35 1.35 -8.12 8.48
CA SER A 35 1.52 -9.43 9.07
C SER A 35 1.44 -9.34 10.58
N SER A 36 0.53 -10.09 11.16
CA SER A 36 0.33 -10.21 12.60
C SER A 36 0.46 -11.66 13.04
N PRO A 37 1.15 -11.96 14.15
CA PRO A 37 1.17 -13.32 14.70
C PRO A 37 -0.21 -13.82 15.13
N ASP A 38 -1.01 -12.99 15.81
CA ASP A 38 -2.27 -13.40 16.42
C ASP A 38 -3.45 -12.43 16.21
N GLY A 39 -3.22 -11.30 15.56
CA GLY A 39 -4.27 -10.32 15.26
C GLY A 39 -4.49 -9.27 16.37
N ASN A 40 -3.58 -9.18 17.34
CA ASN A 40 -3.73 -8.25 18.46
C ASN A 40 -2.85 -6.99 18.35
N GLU A 41 -2.00 -6.91 17.33
CA GLU A 41 -1.13 -5.76 17.14
C GLU A 41 -1.86 -4.59 16.49
N ILE A 42 -1.44 -3.39 16.89
CA ILE A 42 -1.86 -2.13 16.26
C ILE A 42 -0.70 -1.62 15.39
N ALA A 43 -0.91 -1.57 14.09
CA ALA A 43 0.03 -0.96 13.17
C ALA A 43 -0.19 0.56 13.11
N MET A 44 0.50 1.31 13.98
CA MET A 44 0.38 2.77 14.08
C MET A 44 0.46 3.51 12.74
N PRO A 45 1.37 3.18 11.81
CA PRO A 45 1.40 3.82 10.49
C PRO A 45 0.09 3.66 9.71
N ILE A 46 -0.59 2.52 9.84
CA ILE A 46 -1.89 2.29 9.19
C ILE A 46 -2.96 3.20 9.79
N ALA A 47 -2.99 3.33 11.13
CA ALA A 47 -3.92 4.25 11.80
C ALA A 47 -3.72 5.71 11.33
N SER A 48 -2.47 6.15 11.18
CA SER A 48 -2.13 7.49 10.70
C SER A 48 -2.55 7.69 9.24
N MET A 49 -2.20 6.75 8.35
CA MET A 49 -2.59 6.80 6.94
C MET A 49 -4.11 6.74 6.76
N SER A 50 -4.82 5.92 7.55
CA SER A 50 -6.29 5.85 7.53
C SER A 50 -6.92 7.18 7.90
N ALA A 51 -6.45 7.81 8.99
CA ALA A 51 -6.92 9.13 9.42
C ALA A 51 -6.72 10.19 8.34
N TYR A 52 -5.52 10.23 7.75
CA TYR A 52 -5.19 11.17 6.68
C TYR A 52 -6.09 10.96 5.46
N LEU A 53 -6.26 9.71 5.00
CA LEU A 53 -7.11 9.41 3.86
C LEU A 53 -8.58 9.79 4.09
N LYS A 54 -9.14 9.46 5.24
CA LYS A 54 -10.53 9.80 5.60
C LYS A 54 -10.76 11.32 5.67
N GLN A 55 -9.75 12.09 6.10
CA GLN A 55 -9.83 13.55 6.16
C GLN A 55 -9.73 14.19 4.78
N GLU A 56 -8.73 13.80 3.98
CA GLU A 56 -8.40 14.50 2.73
C GLU A 56 -9.16 13.96 1.51
N PHE A 57 -9.56 12.68 1.54
CA PHE A 57 -10.16 11.99 0.40
C PHE A 57 -11.45 11.25 0.80
N PRO A 58 -12.57 11.97 1.01
CA PRO A 58 -13.83 11.36 1.48
C PRO A 58 -14.43 10.34 0.49
N TRP A 59 -13.87 10.22 -0.69
CA TRP A 59 -14.18 9.21 -1.69
C TRP A 59 -13.34 7.93 -1.58
N VAL A 60 -12.46 7.83 -0.58
CA VAL A 60 -11.69 6.63 -0.27
C VAL A 60 -12.33 5.91 0.90
N GLU A 61 -12.75 4.67 0.68
CA GLU A 61 -13.13 3.75 1.75
C GLU A 61 -11.90 2.96 2.18
N VAL A 62 -11.60 2.97 3.48
CA VAL A 62 -10.44 2.28 4.06
C VAL A 62 -10.90 1.04 4.80
N PHE A 63 -10.32 -0.10 4.45
CA PHE A 63 -10.51 -1.39 5.11
C PHE A 63 -9.19 -1.87 5.69
N LEU A 64 -9.25 -2.76 6.68
CA LEU A 64 -8.10 -3.41 7.26
C LEU A 64 -8.32 -4.93 7.28
N GLU A 65 -7.43 -5.66 6.64
CA GLU A 65 -7.44 -7.13 6.65
C GLU A 65 -6.02 -7.65 6.95
N PRO A 66 -5.71 -8.00 8.20
CA PRO A 66 -4.37 -8.48 8.57
C PRO A 66 -4.15 -9.92 8.11
N VAL A 67 -2.88 -10.26 7.84
CA VAL A 67 -2.46 -11.64 7.60
C VAL A 67 -1.97 -12.26 8.90
N LEU A 68 -2.62 -13.32 9.36
CA LEU A 68 -2.31 -14.01 10.61
C LEU A 68 -1.30 -15.14 10.36
N ILE A 69 0.00 -14.80 10.37
CA ILE A 69 1.10 -15.68 9.91
C ILE A 69 1.39 -16.89 10.82
N LEU A 70 0.91 -16.90 12.06
CA LEU A 70 1.10 -18.02 12.99
C LEU A 70 -0.15 -18.89 13.14
N ARG A 71 -1.21 -18.63 12.37
CA ARG A 71 -2.44 -19.40 12.43
C ARG A 71 -2.52 -20.39 11.27
N ASP A 72 -2.31 -21.65 11.57
CA ASP A 72 -2.31 -22.80 10.64
C ASP A 72 -3.74 -23.28 10.30
N ALA A 73 -4.72 -22.38 10.28
CA ALA A 73 -6.08 -22.76 9.90
C ALA A 73 -6.33 -22.45 8.42
N GLU A 74 -7.05 -23.32 7.72
CA GLU A 74 -7.39 -23.18 6.29
C GLU A 74 -7.99 -21.81 5.96
N GLN A 75 -8.77 -21.23 6.87
CA GLN A 75 -9.35 -19.89 6.71
C GLN A 75 -8.31 -18.77 6.58
N TYR A 76 -7.08 -18.97 7.05
CA TYR A 76 -5.97 -18.01 6.96
C TYR A 76 -5.00 -18.33 5.81
N SER A 77 -5.34 -19.30 4.97
CA SER A 77 -4.53 -19.61 3.80
C SER A 77 -4.45 -18.45 2.81
N PRO A 78 -3.37 -18.33 2.01
CA PRO A 78 -3.26 -17.30 0.98
C PRO A 78 -4.45 -17.27 0.02
N GLU A 79 -4.98 -18.45 -0.36
CA GLU A 79 -6.14 -18.56 -1.28
C GLU A 79 -7.41 -18.00 -0.65
N ASN A 80 -7.66 -18.28 0.63
CA ASN A 80 -8.85 -17.76 1.31
C ASN A 80 -8.71 -16.28 1.61
N TYR A 81 -7.51 -15.82 1.96
CA TYR A 81 -7.22 -14.40 2.07
C TYR A 81 -7.51 -13.65 0.77
N ALA A 82 -7.03 -14.15 -0.38
CA ALA A 82 -7.31 -13.54 -1.68
C ALA A 82 -8.81 -13.48 -2.01
N LYS A 83 -9.60 -14.50 -1.60
CA LYS A 83 -11.07 -14.47 -1.74
C LYS A 83 -11.72 -13.39 -0.87
N THR A 84 -11.22 -13.18 0.35
CA THR A 84 -11.67 -12.10 1.23
C THR A 84 -11.42 -10.74 0.59
N ILE A 85 -10.20 -10.50 0.08
CA ILE A 85 -9.86 -9.26 -0.61
C ILE A 85 -10.75 -9.03 -1.85
N LYS A 86 -11.02 -10.09 -2.62
CA LYS A 86 -11.94 -10.01 -3.76
C LYS A 86 -13.37 -9.65 -3.33
N ALA A 87 -13.85 -10.19 -2.21
CA ALA A 87 -15.17 -9.89 -1.68
C ALA A 87 -15.31 -8.43 -1.20
N LEU A 88 -14.21 -7.82 -0.77
CA LEU A 88 -14.14 -6.39 -0.43
C LEU A 88 -14.17 -5.48 -1.67
N ASP A 89 -14.05 -6.03 -2.89
CA ASP A 89 -13.99 -5.27 -4.15
C ASP A 89 -12.89 -4.19 -4.12
N ALA A 90 -11.71 -4.60 -3.64
CA ALA A 90 -10.56 -3.71 -3.45
C ALA A 90 -10.05 -3.11 -4.77
N ASP A 91 -9.68 -1.84 -4.76
CA ASP A 91 -9.06 -1.11 -5.86
C ASP A 91 -7.56 -0.88 -5.63
N LEU A 92 -7.08 -1.05 -4.38
CA LEU A 92 -5.69 -0.96 -3.97
C LEU A 92 -5.44 -1.82 -2.74
N MET A 93 -4.37 -2.63 -2.78
CA MET A 93 -3.81 -3.29 -1.61
C MET A 93 -2.56 -2.55 -1.13
N ALA A 94 -2.50 -2.23 0.16
CA ALA A 94 -1.34 -1.59 0.79
C ALA A 94 -0.87 -2.41 2.00
N PHE A 95 0.30 -3.01 1.90
CA PHE A 95 0.89 -3.85 2.95
C PHE A 95 1.96 -3.10 3.73
N SER A 96 1.90 -3.14 5.06
CA SER A 96 2.98 -2.72 5.95
C SER A 96 3.74 -3.95 6.43
N ILE A 97 4.98 -4.15 5.96
CA ILE A 97 5.73 -5.39 6.16
C ILE A 97 7.03 -5.15 6.92
N MET A 98 7.22 -5.96 7.97
CA MET A 98 8.51 -6.13 8.65
C MET A 98 9.40 -7.09 7.84
N SER A 99 10.71 -6.82 7.72
CA SER A 99 11.60 -7.64 6.90
C SER A 99 11.60 -9.15 7.25
N PRO A 100 11.50 -9.58 8.51
CA PRO A 100 11.39 -11.02 8.83
C PRO A 100 10.14 -11.69 8.27
N HIS A 101 9.09 -10.92 7.96
CA HIS A 101 7.83 -11.44 7.45
C HIS A 101 7.75 -11.43 5.91
N TRP A 102 8.78 -10.95 5.21
CA TRP A 102 8.75 -10.84 3.76
C TRP A 102 8.42 -12.16 3.06
N TYR A 103 9.24 -13.18 3.27
CA TYR A 103 9.05 -14.48 2.62
C TYR A 103 7.73 -15.19 3.00
N PRO A 104 7.28 -15.17 4.25
CA PRO A 104 5.93 -15.66 4.60
C PRO A 104 4.79 -14.94 3.89
N MET A 105 4.97 -13.67 3.49
CA MET A 105 3.93 -12.89 2.83
C MET A 105 3.86 -13.09 1.31
N GLU A 106 4.93 -13.54 0.65
CA GLU A 106 4.97 -13.69 -0.82
C GLU A 106 3.83 -14.57 -1.39
N PRO A 107 3.43 -15.71 -0.78
CA PRO A 107 2.31 -16.49 -1.27
C PRO A 107 0.97 -15.73 -1.30
N TYR A 108 0.77 -14.78 -0.40
CA TYR A 108 -0.45 -13.96 -0.36
C TYR A 108 -0.51 -13.01 -1.56
N PHE A 109 0.60 -12.38 -1.94
CA PHE A 109 0.66 -11.54 -3.14
C PHE A 109 0.40 -12.36 -4.40
N GLU A 110 0.98 -13.56 -4.48
CA GLU A 110 0.80 -14.47 -5.59
C GLU A 110 -0.67 -14.86 -5.78
N GLU A 111 -1.36 -15.29 -4.70
CA GLU A 111 -2.77 -15.67 -4.77
C GLU A 111 -3.70 -14.47 -5.06
N ILE A 112 -3.39 -13.28 -4.53
CA ILE A 112 -4.10 -12.06 -4.89
C ILE A 112 -3.98 -11.79 -6.40
N LYS A 113 -2.75 -11.81 -6.95
CA LYS A 113 -2.52 -11.55 -8.37
C LYS A 113 -3.09 -12.63 -9.30
N LYS A 114 -3.11 -13.89 -8.88
CA LYS A 114 -3.80 -14.97 -9.62
C LYS A 114 -5.30 -14.70 -9.75
N LEU A 115 -5.93 -14.23 -8.67
CA LEU A 115 -7.37 -14.02 -8.61
C LEU A 115 -7.79 -12.65 -9.16
N MET A 116 -6.93 -11.64 -9.03
CA MET A 116 -7.15 -10.23 -9.39
C MET A 116 -5.87 -9.65 -10.00
N PRO A 117 -5.52 -9.99 -11.26
CA PRO A 117 -4.24 -9.60 -11.88
C PRO A 117 -4.08 -8.07 -12.03
N ASP A 118 -5.18 -7.33 -12.07
CA ASP A 118 -5.19 -5.88 -12.24
C ASP A 118 -5.33 -5.10 -10.91
N LEU A 119 -5.35 -5.79 -9.77
CA LEU A 119 -5.35 -5.13 -8.46
C LEU A 119 -3.92 -4.68 -8.12
N PRO A 120 -3.64 -3.36 -7.99
CA PRO A 120 -2.32 -2.88 -7.61
C PRO A 120 -1.97 -3.28 -6.18
N ILE A 121 -0.72 -3.69 -5.98
CA ILE A 121 -0.14 -4.03 -4.67
C ILE A 121 0.98 -3.04 -4.35
N CYS A 122 0.84 -2.33 -3.24
CA CYS A 122 1.83 -1.42 -2.68
C CYS A 122 2.43 -2.02 -1.40
N ILE A 123 3.75 -2.04 -1.29
CA ILE A 123 4.46 -2.49 -0.09
C ILE A 123 5.11 -1.30 0.60
N GLY A 124 4.84 -1.15 1.89
CA GLY A 124 5.50 -0.21 2.79
C GLY A 124 6.12 -0.92 3.99
N GLY A 125 6.50 -0.13 5.01
CA GLY A 125 7.14 -0.61 6.22
C GLY A 125 8.63 -0.88 6.06
N TYR A 126 9.23 -1.53 7.06
CA TYR A 126 10.69 -1.73 7.11
C TYR A 126 11.24 -2.54 5.93
N GLN A 127 10.46 -3.45 5.36
CA GLN A 127 10.89 -4.19 4.18
C GLN A 127 11.14 -3.26 2.99
N ALA A 128 10.20 -2.38 2.68
CA ALA A 128 10.34 -1.42 1.59
C ALA A 128 11.43 -0.36 1.86
N MET A 129 11.69 -0.01 3.13
CA MET A 129 12.73 0.96 3.50
C MET A 129 14.14 0.38 3.45
N LEU A 130 14.32 -0.89 3.79
CA LEU A 130 15.65 -1.52 3.94
C LEU A 130 16.06 -2.36 2.72
N SER A 131 15.12 -2.76 1.88
CA SER A 131 15.35 -3.70 0.76
C SER A 131 14.50 -3.31 -0.46
N GLN A 132 14.58 -2.04 -0.88
CA GLN A 132 13.77 -1.47 -1.96
C GLN A 132 13.81 -2.30 -3.23
N GLU A 133 15.04 -2.56 -3.72
CA GLU A 133 15.27 -3.27 -4.98
C GLU A 133 14.72 -4.70 -4.94
N GLN A 134 14.95 -5.41 -3.84
CA GLN A 134 14.40 -6.76 -3.64
C GLN A 134 12.88 -6.74 -3.62
N THR A 135 12.31 -5.76 -2.93
CA THR A 135 10.86 -5.66 -2.76
C THR A 135 10.15 -5.35 -4.07
N ILE A 136 10.64 -4.34 -4.82
CA ILE A 136 10.03 -3.97 -6.10
C ILE A 136 10.33 -5.00 -7.21
N ALA A 137 11.39 -5.80 -7.10
CA ALA A 137 11.69 -6.87 -8.05
C ALA A 137 10.68 -8.03 -7.98
N ASN A 138 9.94 -8.21 -6.87
CA ASN A 138 8.91 -9.23 -6.79
C ASN A 138 7.84 -9.01 -7.88
N PRO A 139 7.51 -10.02 -8.73
CA PRO A 139 6.63 -9.85 -9.88
C PRO A 139 5.21 -9.41 -9.51
N ASN A 140 4.78 -9.65 -8.27
CA ASN A 140 3.44 -9.35 -7.77
C ASN A 140 3.35 -7.99 -7.07
N VAL A 141 4.46 -7.24 -6.97
CA VAL A 141 4.51 -5.90 -6.36
C VAL A 141 4.55 -4.85 -7.44
N ASP A 142 3.68 -3.85 -7.36
CA ASP A 142 3.55 -2.76 -8.33
C ASP A 142 4.16 -1.45 -7.83
N TYR A 143 4.02 -1.20 -6.52
CA TYR A 143 4.51 0.00 -5.85
C TYR A 143 5.26 -0.34 -4.57
N ILE A 144 6.26 0.47 -4.21
CA ILE A 144 6.80 0.48 -2.85
C ILE A 144 6.80 1.90 -2.28
N CYS A 145 6.58 2.01 -0.97
CA CYS A 145 6.70 3.26 -0.22
C CYS A 145 8.03 3.29 0.53
N VAL A 146 8.89 4.28 0.22
CA VAL A 146 10.23 4.44 0.78
C VAL A 146 10.29 5.70 1.64
N GLY A 147 9.62 5.71 2.76
CA GLY A 147 9.53 6.84 3.69
C GLY A 147 8.23 6.85 4.44
N ASP A 148 7.79 8.06 4.85
CA ASP A 148 6.51 8.24 5.53
C ASP A 148 5.36 8.05 4.54
N GLY A 149 4.37 7.26 4.94
CA GLY A 149 3.34 6.73 4.05
C GLY A 149 2.14 7.65 3.81
N GLU A 150 1.88 8.62 4.69
CA GLU A 150 0.62 9.37 4.70
C GLU A 150 0.39 10.15 3.39
N TYR A 151 1.36 10.96 2.98
CA TYR A 151 1.24 11.70 1.72
C TYR A 151 1.44 10.80 0.50
N ALA A 152 2.30 9.78 0.63
CA ALA A 152 2.56 8.84 -0.45
C ALA A 152 1.30 8.06 -0.82
N ILE A 153 0.56 7.50 0.15
CA ILE A 153 -0.69 6.77 -0.12
C ILE A 153 -1.79 7.70 -0.68
N GLY A 154 -1.87 8.95 -0.18
CA GLY A 154 -2.80 9.95 -0.71
C GLY A 154 -2.51 10.30 -2.18
N ASN A 155 -1.24 10.30 -2.58
CA ASN A 155 -0.85 10.52 -3.96
C ASN A 155 -1.17 9.30 -4.85
N ILE A 156 -0.98 8.06 -4.34
CA ILE A 156 -1.36 6.86 -5.08
C ILE A 156 -2.86 6.85 -5.37
N VAL A 157 -3.72 7.09 -4.38
CA VAL A 157 -5.17 7.07 -4.63
C VAL A 157 -5.60 8.12 -5.65
N GLN A 158 -4.98 9.31 -5.64
CA GLN A 158 -5.21 10.32 -6.67
C GLN A 158 -4.71 9.88 -8.05
N HIS A 159 -3.54 9.24 -8.11
CA HIS A 159 -2.96 8.69 -9.33
C HIS A 159 -3.86 7.62 -9.94
N LEU A 160 -4.37 6.68 -9.14
CA LEU A 160 -5.32 5.66 -9.59
C LEU A 160 -6.62 6.26 -10.15
N ARG A 161 -7.00 7.45 -9.69
CA ARG A 161 -8.15 8.21 -10.21
C ARG A 161 -7.81 9.08 -11.43
N GLY A 162 -6.54 9.19 -11.80
CA GLY A 162 -6.08 10.10 -12.86
C GLY A 162 -6.15 11.58 -12.48
N LEU A 163 -6.14 11.88 -11.18
CA LEU A 163 -6.20 13.26 -10.65
C LEU A 163 -4.81 13.87 -10.44
N LYS A 164 -3.78 13.04 -10.40
CA LYS A 164 -2.39 13.45 -10.18
C LYS A 164 -1.43 12.63 -11.04
N ASP A 165 -0.52 13.33 -11.68
CA ASP A 165 0.52 12.73 -12.50
C ASP A 165 1.62 12.12 -11.62
N GLY A 166 1.75 10.80 -11.68
CA GLY A 166 2.82 10.07 -11.04
C GLY A 166 2.66 9.78 -9.56
N PRO A 167 3.43 8.81 -9.08
CA PRO A 167 3.58 8.59 -7.66
C PRO A 167 4.32 9.77 -7.03
N ALA A 168 4.02 10.04 -5.76
CA ALA A 168 4.67 11.08 -4.98
C ALA A 168 6.12 10.74 -4.66
N ASP A 169 6.83 11.75 -4.16
CA ASP A 169 8.09 11.54 -3.45
C ASP A 169 7.90 10.47 -2.36
N GLY A 170 8.85 9.56 -2.25
CA GLY A 170 8.75 8.39 -1.36
C GLY A 170 8.09 7.16 -1.98
N MET A 171 7.77 7.19 -3.28
CA MET A 171 7.17 6.04 -3.97
C MET A 171 8.00 5.59 -5.16
N TRP A 172 8.13 4.28 -5.33
CA TRP A 172 8.62 3.68 -6.57
C TRP A 172 7.49 2.93 -7.24
N GLU A 173 7.44 2.96 -8.57
CA GLU A 173 6.44 2.26 -9.38
C GLU A 173 7.11 1.36 -10.42
N LYS A 174 6.59 0.16 -10.59
CA LYS A 174 6.94 -0.73 -11.69
C LYS A 174 6.10 -0.37 -12.92
N LEU A 175 6.76 0.09 -13.97
CA LEU A 175 6.13 0.49 -15.23
C LEU A 175 5.79 -0.72 -16.12
N LEU A 176 4.98 -0.52 -17.16
CA LEU A 176 4.51 -1.56 -18.08
C LEU A 176 5.65 -2.31 -18.80
N ASP A 177 6.76 -1.65 -19.07
CA ASP A 177 7.96 -2.23 -19.69
C ASP A 177 8.93 -2.88 -18.70
N GLY A 178 8.58 -2.86 -17.41
CA GLY A 178 9.39 -3.42 -16.33
C GLY A 178 10.45 -2.47 -15.78
N GLU A 179 10.61 -1.26 -16.32
CA GLU A 179 11.44 -0.24 -15.68
C GLU A 179 10.82 0.20 -14.35
N ILE A 180 11.68 0.65 -13.44
CA ILE A 180 11.25 1.16 -12.13
C ILE A 180 11.37 2.68 -12.15
N TYR A 181 10.24 3.37 -12.03
CA TYR A 181 10.24 4.80 -11.74
C TYR A 181 10.49 5.00 -10.25
N GLN A 182 11.50 5.79 -9.92
CA GLN A 182 11.98 5.97 -8.54
C GLN A 182 11.89 7.44 -8.15
N THR A 183 11.44 7.69 -6.92
CA THR A 183 11.53 8.99 -6.27
C THR A 183 12.35 8.90 -4.98
N GLU A 184 12.80 10.04 -4.48
CA GLU A 184 13.52 10.10 -3.20
C GLU A 184 12.60 9.75 -2.03
N ALA A 185 13.17 9.24 -0.94
CA ALA A 185 12.43 8.96 0.30
C ALA A 185 11.82 10.26 0.84
N HIS A 186 10.54 10.21 1.18
CA HIS A 186 9.83 11.33 1.80
C HIS A 186 9.83 11.21 3.32
N GLN A 187 10.08 12.32 4.02
CA GLN A 187 9.93 12.44 5.46
C GLN A 187 9.02 13.63 5.80
N ILE A 188 8.07 13.40 6.68
CA ILE A 188 7.16 14.46 7.14
C ILE A 188 7.88 15.30 8.20
N GLY A 189 8.13 16.55 7.88
CA GLY A 189 8.85 17.46 8.78
C GLY A 189 8.00 17.95 9.97
N ASP A 190 6.69 18.06 9.79
CA ASP A 190 5.75 18.54 10.80
C ASP A 190 4.59 17.55 10.99
N LEU A 191 4.69 16.70 12.00
CA LEU A 191 3.65 15.73 12.33
C LEU A 191 2.36 16.37 12.87
N THR A 192 2.40 17.65 13.29
CA THR A 192 1.20 18.33 13.80
C THR A 192 0.21 18.68 12.67
N ALA A 193 0.65 18.61 11.42
CA ALA A 193 -0.20 18.76 10.24
C ALA A 193 -1.05 17.51 9.96
N LEU A 194 -0.73 16.38 10.56
CA LEU A 194 -1.49 15.14 10.40
C LEU A 194 -2.67 15.08 11.39
N PRO A 195 -3.79 14.46 11.01
CA PRO A 195 -4.87 14.17 11.94
C PRO A 195 -4.43 13.17 13.02
N PHE A 196 -5.18 13.11 14.13
CA PHE A 196 -4.98 12.04 15.11
C PHE A 196 -5.20 10.68 14.45
N PRO A 197 -4.37 9.67 14.80
CA PRO A 197 -4.48 8.33 14.24
C PRO A 197 -5.88 7.72 14.43
N ASP A 198 -6.37 7.09 13.39
CA ASP A 198 -7.67 6.41 13.35
C ASP A 198 -7.55 4.99 13.92
N TYR A 199 -7.75 4.87 15.22
CA TYR A 199 -7.73 3.56 15.88
C TYR A 199 -8.98 2.73 15.61
N ASP A 200 -10.06 3.35 15.14
CA ASP A 200 -11.31 2.66 14.84
C ASP A 200 -11.16 1.69 13.67
N VAL A 201 -10.15 1.92 12.80
CA VAL A 201 -9.81 0.98 11.72
C VAL A 201 -9.45 -0.43 12.24
N PHE A 202 -9.03 -0.53 13.52
CA PHE A 202 -8.74 -1.80 14.19
C PHE A 202 -9.92 -2.33 15.01
N SER A 203 -11.08 -1.67 14.98
CA SER A 203 -12.24 -2.12 15.73
C SER A 203 -12.80 -3.43 15.17
N LYS A 204 -13.20 -4.34 16.06
CA LYS A 204 -13.66 -5.70 15.73
C LYS A 204 -14.94 -5.74 14.87
N GLU A 205 -15.60 -4.61 14.64
CA GLU A 205 -16.84 -4.55 13.86
C GLU A 205 -16.58 -4.69 12.36
N ASP A 206 -15.38 -4.40 11.87
CA ASP A 206 -15.06 -4.35 10.43
C ASP A 206 -14.12 -5.46 9.91
N GLY A 207 -13.64 -6.39 10.73
CA GLY A 207 -12.75 -7.47 10.24
C GLY A 207 -12.15 -8.36 11.33
N PHE A 208 -12.03 -7.87 12.55
CA PHE A 208 -11.53 -8.65 13.69
C PHE A 208 -12.62 -9.53 14.35
N LYS A 209 -13.63 -9.98 13.59
CA LYS A 209 -14.63 -10.93 14.10
C LYS A 209 -13.97 -12.28 14.33
N ASP A 210 -14.02 -12.72 15.60
CA ASP A 210 -13.66 -14.03 16.12
C ASP A 210 -12.19 -14.23 16.56
N VAL A 211 -11.78 -13.48 17.57
CA VAL A 211 -10.79 -13.94 18.53
C VAL A 211 -11.51 -14.14 19.88
N ASN A 212 -12.21 -15.27 20.03
CA ASN A 212 -12.57 -15.88 21.31
C ASN A 212 -11.86 -17.20 21.45
#